data_59461203ccfd14b626c1fe3ed25f832a
#
_entry.id   59461203ccfd14b626c1fe3ed25f832a
#
_cell.length_a   1.000
_cell.length_b   1.000
_cell.length_c   1.000
_cell.angle_alpha   90.00
_cell.angle_beta   90.00
_cell.angle_gamma   90.00
#
_symmetry.space_group_name_H-M   'P 1'
#
loop_
_entity.id
_entity.type
_entity.pdbx_description
1 polymer ?
#
loop_
_entity_poly.entity_id
_entity_poly.type
_entity_poly.pdbx_seq_one_letter_code
_entity_poly.pdbx_strand_id
1 'polypeptide(L)'
;IQNEFVIENPIKRLIKINQLPWTEKQKEFFRIALHPDTNIVFVTGPAGTAKTLLSTYCGLQLMNMKLISDIMYLRSAVESSDQSLGFLPGTADDKLKFFNMPFVDKLEELLGSEKRAEKLSEEKRVSMFPVNFARGMNWSGKCIILDEAQNSTIKEITTVLTRMGKGSKCFILADPMQTDIRHEAKHGGFVKMSKVFSDEESLEHGVYNFEFTHEDIMRSELVKFLIGKLNKSGL
;
A
#
# COMPACT_ATOMS: atom_id res chain seq x y z
N ILE A 1 -0.84 -33.51 2.57
CA ILE A 1 -2.20 -32.95 2.56
C ILE A 1 -2.02 -31.45 2.82
N GLN A 2 -1.98 -30.66 1.74
CA GLN A 2 -2.03 -29.21 1.83
C GLN A 2 -3.41 -28.85 2.40
N ASN A 3 -3.46 -28.38 3.66
CA ASN A 3 -4.64 -27.72 4.16
C ASN A 3 -4.84 -26.45 3.33
N GLU A 4 -5.71 -26.50 2.34
CA GLU A 4 -6.13 -25.31 1.62
C GLU A 4 -6.69 -24.31 2.63
N PHE A 5 -6.07 -23.15 2.67
CA PHE A 5 -6.56 -22.05 3.51
C PHE A 5 -7.89 -21.58 2.95
N VAL A 6 -8.96 -21.77 3.69
CA VAL A 6 -10.30 -21.27 3.31
C VAL A 6 -10.50 -19.89 3.94
N ILE A 7 -10.83 -18.91 3.11
CA ILE A 7 -11.10 -17.55 3.56
C ILE A 7 -12.38 -17.49 4.38
N GLU A 8 -12.28 -16.95 5.57
CA GLU A 8 -13.43 -16.57 6.36
C GLU A 8 -14.14 -15.38 5.73
N ASN A 9 -15.47 -15.47 5.58
CA ASN A 9 -16.33 -14.39 5.09
C ASN A 9 -15.94 -13.80 3.71
N PRO A 10 -15.87 -14.61 2.62
CA PRO A 10 -15.62 -14.08 1.29
C PRO A 10 -16.76 -13.15 0.84
N ILE A 11 -16.49 -12.26 -0.13
CA ILE A 11 -17.53 -11.40 -0.69
C ILE A 11 -18.63 -12.25 -1.34
N LYS A 12 -19.89 -11.81 -1.16
CA LYS A 12 -21.06 -12.49 -1.74
C LYS A 12 -21.37 -12.05 -3.17
N ARG A 13 -21.01 -10.81 -3.52
CA ARG A 13 -21.24 -10.22 -4.85
C ARG A 13 -19.93 -9.61 -5.34
N LEU A 14 -19.68 -9.74 -6.65
CA LEU A 14 -18.50 -9.13 -7.28
C LEU A 14 -18.56 -7.60 -7.16
N ILE A 15 -17.41 -7.04 -6.83
CA ILE A 15 -17.18 -5.61 -6.80
C ILE A 15 -16.95 -5.16 -8.25
N LYS A 16 -17.77 -4.23 -8.72
CA LYS A 16 -17.56 -3.61 -10.04
C LYS A 16 -16.43 -2.59 -9.92
N ILE A 17 -15.33 -2.85 -10.62
CA ILE A 17 -14.13 -2.01 -10.65
C ILE A 17 -14.06 -1.34 -12.02
N ASN A 18 -13.79 -0.05 -12.04
CA ASN A 18 -13.58 0.70 -13.28
C ASN A 18 -12.34 0.19 -14.01
N GLN A 19 -12.47 0.06 -15.33
CA GLN A 19 -11.33 -0.23 -16.20
C GLN A 19 -10.57 1.07 -16.47
N LEU A 20 -9.30 1.08 -16.16
CA LEU A 20 -8.40 2.19 -16.43
C LEU A 20 -7.39 1.80 -17.52
N PRO A 21 -6.83 2.76 -18.25
CA PRO A 21 -5.85 2.47 -19.30
C PRO A 21 -4.47 2.15 -18.67
N TRP A 22 -4.30 0.90 -18.26
CA TRP A 22 -3.07 0.46 -17.61
C TRP A 22 -1.88 0.41 -18.58
N THR A 23 -0.73 0.92 -18.15
CA THR A 23 0.55 0.79 -18.88
C THR A 23 1.06 -0.66 -18.82
N GLU A 24 2.01 -1.01 -19.70
CA GLU A 24 2.62 -2.34 -19.65
C GLU A 24 3.35 -2.61 -18.34
N LYS A 25 4.02 -1.61 -17.77
CA LYS A 25 4.67 -1.70 -16.46
C LYS A 25 3.68 -1.97 -15.33
N GLN A 26 2.52 -1.32 -15.37
CA GLN A 26 1.44 -1.57 -14.41
C GLN A 26 0.85 -2.98 -14.57
N LYS A 27 0.71 -3.47 -15.80
CA LYS A 27 0.27 -4.84 -16.05
C LYS A 27 1.30 -5.88 -15.58
N GLU A 28 2.59 -5.58 -15.69
CA GLU A 28 3.67 -6.40 -15.12
C GLU A 28 3.53 -6.48 -13.59
N PHE A 29 3.29 -5.35 -12.93
CA PHE A 29 3.00 -5.32 -11.50
C PHE A 29 1.82 -6.22 -11.14
N PHE A 30 0.71 -6.15 -11.89
CA PHE A 30 -0.46 -6.98 -11.64
C PHE A 30 -0.17 -8.48 -11.78
N ARG A 31 0.65 -8.89 -12.76
CA ARG A 31 1.01 -10.31 -12.91
C ARG A 31 1.73 -10.83 -11.67
N ILE A 32 2.62 -10.03 -11.07
CA ILE A 32 3.30 -10.39 -9.83
C ILE A 32 2.33 -10.32 -8.65
N ALA A 33 1.66 -9.20 -8.47
CA ALA A 33 0.84 -8.90 -7.29
C ALA A 33 -0.36 -9.86 -7.13
N LEU A 34 -0.97 -10.29 -8.24
CA LEU A 34 -2.12 -11.21 -8.24
C LEU A 34 -1.73 -12.67 -8.30
N HIS A 35 -0.45 -13.01 -8.50
CA HIS A 35 -0.01 -14.39 -8.55
C HIS A 35 -0.29 -15.11 -7.22
N PRO A 36 -0.81 -16.35 -7.24
CA PRO A 36 -1.15 -17.07 -6.01
C PRO A 36 -0.01 -17.19 -5.01
N ASP A 37 1.21 -17.45 -5.50
CA ASP A 37 2.39 -17.66 -4.65
C ASP A 37 3.04 -16.36 -4.16
N THR A 38 2.58 -15.19 -4.62
CA THR A 38 3.08 -13.91 -4.12
C THR A 38 2.46 -13.61 -2.76
N ASN A 39 3.31 -13.39 -1.76
CA ASN A 39 2.93 -13.05 -0.40
C ASN A 39 3.19 -11.56 -0.09
N ILE A 40 4.36 -11.06 -0.48
CA ILE A 40 4.80 -9.69 -0.16
C ILE A 40 5.40 -9.06 -1.41
N VAL A 41 5.07 -7.80 -1.66
CA VAL A 41 5.73 -6.98 -2.69
C VAL A 41 6.19 -5.66 -2.08
N PHE A 42 7.50 -5.44 -2.07
CA PHE A 42 8.09 -4.13 -1.80
C PHE A 42 8.03 -3.32 -3.10
N VAL A 43 7.32 -2.22 -3.09
CA VAL A 43 7.07 -1.39 -4.29
C VAL A 43 7.73 -0.04 -4.13
N THR A 44 8.73 0.22 -4.94
CA THR A 44 9.43 1.51 -5.01
C THR A 44 8.99 2.32 -6.22
N GLY A 45 9.07 3.63 -6.11
CA GLY A 45 8.91 4.53 -7.25
C GLY A 45 8.60 5.96 -6.84
N PRO A 46 8.85 6.92 -7.71
CA PRO A 46 8.54 8.33 -7.44
C PRO A 46 7.05 8.58 -7.23
N ALA A 47 6.74 9.74 -6.63
CA ALA A 47 5.36 10.18 -6.51
C ALA A 47 4.69 10.26 -7.89
N GLY A 48 3.43 9.87 -7.95
CA GLY A 48 2.66 9.90 -9.20
C GLY A 48 2.79 8.66 -10.09
N THR A 49 3.48 7.60 -9.65
CA THR A 49 3.52 6.31 -10.36
C THR A 49 2.34 5.38 -10.00
N ALA A 50 1.35 5.91 -9.31
CA ALA A 50 0.09 5.24 -8.97
C ALA A 50 0.21 4.02 -8.03
N LYS A 51 1.28 3.88 -7.24
CA LYS A 51 1.51 2.73 -6.35
C LYS A 51 0.29 2.38 -5.49
N THR A 52 -0.27 3.36 -4.81
CA THR A 52 -1.46 3.18 -3.94
C THR A 52 -2.69 2.73 -4.74
N LEU A 53 -2.94 3.36 -5.90
CA LEU A 53 -4.05 3.00 -6.80
C LEU A 53 -3.93 1.55 -7.28
N LEU A 54 -2.73 1.15 -7.73
CA LEU A 54 -2.45 -0.19 -8.26
C LEU A 54 -2.60 -1.26 -7.17
N SER A 55 -2.09 -1.00 -5.98
CA SER A 55 -2.21 -1.92 -4.84
C SER A 55 -3.66 -2.05 -4.36
N THR A 56 -4.42 -0.93 -4.37
CA THR A 56 -5.86 -0.96 -4.07
C THR A 56 -6.64 -1.76 -5.12
N TYR A 57 -6.32 -1.56 -6.41
CA TYR A 57 -6.90 -2.36 -7.50
C TYR A 57 -6.63 -3.86 -7.30
N CYS A 58 -5.39 -4.23 -6.97
CA CYS A 58 -5.05 -5.63 -6.68
C CYS A 58 -5.85 -6.17 -5.49
N GLY A 59 -6.00 -5.40 -4.42
CA GLY A 59 -6.81 -5.81 -3.26
C GLY A 59 -8.27 -6.05 -3.63
N LEU A 60 -8.90 -5.17 -4.43
CA LEU A 60 -10.26 -5.34 -4.93
C LEU A 60 -10.39 -6.59 -5.83
N GLN A 61 -9.41 -6.83 -6.70
CA GLN A 61 -9.39 -8.03 -7.55
C GLN A 61 -9.21 -9.31 -6.73
N LEU A 62 -8.33 -9.30 -5.74
CA LEU A 62 -8.13 -10.45 -4.82
C LEU A 62 -9.41 -10.77 -4.04
N MET A 63 -10.19 -9.76 -3.62
CA MET A 63 -11.52 -9.98 -3.05
C MET A 63 -12.48 -10.61 -4.07
N ASN A 64 -12.52 -10.12 -5.32
CA ASN A 64 -13.35 -10.68 -6.39
C ASN A 64 -12.97 -12.13 -6.71
N MET A 65 -11.69 -12.47 -6.63
CA MET A 65 -11.17 -13.84 -6.77
C MET A 65 -11.44 -14.70 -5.53
N LYS A 66 -11.98 -14.11 -4.46
CA LYS A 66 -12.20 -14.76 -3.16
C LYS A 66 -10.91 -15.31 -2.54
N LEU A 67 -9.80 -14.65 -2.77
CA LEU A 67 -8.49 -14.97 -2.20
C LEU A 67 -8.21 -14.22 -0.89
N ILE A 68 -8.93 -13.14 -0.65
CA ILE A 68 -8.90 -12.37 0.61
C ILE A 68 -10.32 -11.93 1.01
N SER A 69 -10.51 -11.64 2.29
CA SER A 69 -11.78 -11.14 2.83
C SER A 69 -11.92 -9.63 2.75
N ASP A 70 -10.84 -8.90 2.99
CA ASP A 70 -10.83 -7.45 3.14
C ASP A 70 -9.45 -6.84 2.90
N ILE A 71 -9.42 -5.53 2.72
CA ILE A 71 -8.23 -4.70 2.57
C ILE A 71 -7.98 -3.94 3.87
N MET A 72 -6.73 -3.94 4.33
CA MET A 72 -6.25 -3.13 5.44
C MET A 72 -5.23 -2.12 4.93
N TYR A 73 -5.60 -0.86 4.97
CA TYR A 73 -4.70 0.23 4.62
C TYR A 73 -4.03 0.78 5.87
N LEU A 74 -2.72 0.73 5.87
CA LEU A 74 -1.86 1.19 6.96
C LEU A 74 -0.97 2.31 6.47
N ARG A 75 -0.74 3.28 7.31
CA ARG A 75 0.21 4.36 7.05
C ARG A 75 1.00 4.67 8.31
N SER A 76 2.29 5.00 8.15
CA SER A 76 3.08 5.49 9.28
C SER A 76 2.54 6.83 9.74
N ALA A 77 2.29 6.96 11.04
CA ALA A 77 1.96 8.23 11.65
C ALA A 77 3.26 8.99 11.96
N VAL A 78 3.98 9.42 10.92
CA VAL A 78 5.10 10.33 11.13
C VAL A 78 4.52 11.67 11.53
N GLU A 79 4.85 12.11 12.72
CA GLU A 79 4.81 13.52 13.05
C GLU A 79 5.85 14.20 12.15
N SER A 80 5.39 14.80 11.05
CA SER A 80 6.22 15.79 10.38
C SER A 80 6.58 16.82 11.44
N SER A 81 7.84 17.17 11.55
CA SER A 81 8.39 18.04 12.61
C SER A 81 7.68 19.39 12.74
N ASP A 82 6.82 19.73 11.80
CA ASP A 82 6.06 20.98 11.75
C ASP A 82 4.54 20.80 11.91
N GLN A 83 3.99 19.59 11.82
CA GLN A 83 2.55 19.34 12.02
C GLN A 83 2.31 17.94 12.59
N SER A 84 2.31 17.83 13.93
CA SER A 84 1.76 16.63 14.57
C SER A 84 0.26 16.52 14.27
N LEU A 85 -0.28 15.30 14.20
CA LEU A 85 -1.73 15.08 14.16
C LEU A 85 -2.48 15.88 15.23
N GLY A 86 -1.76 16.30 16.32
CA GLY A 86 -2.25 17.20 17.36
C GLY A 86 -2.59 18.62 16.89
N PHE A 87 -1.94 19.14 15.85
CA PHE A 87 -2.14 20.52 15.35
C PHE A 87 -3.28 20.65 14.32
N LEU A 88 -3.81 19.56 13.77
CA LEU A 88 -4.98 19.66 12.91
C LEU A 88 -6.21 20.02 13.74
N PRO A 89 -7.00 21.04 13.35
CA PRO A 89 -8.25 21.35 14.00
C PRO A 89 -9.26 20.21 13.80
N GLY A 90 -10.05 19.92 14.82
CA GLY A 90 -11.11 18.92 14.76
C GLY A 90 -10.97 17.78 15.77
N THR A 91 -11.92 16.89 15.77
CA THR A 91 -11.94 15.69 16.62
C THR A 91 -10.92 14.64 16.14
N ALA A 92 -10.65 13.62 16.95
CA ALA A 92 -9.78 12.51 16.55
C ALA A 92 -10.27 11.82 15.26
N ASP A 93 -11.59 11.72 15.09
CA ASP A 93 -12.21 11.13 13.89
C ASP A 93 -12.00 12.01 12.64
N ASP A 94 -12.07 13.33 12.78
CA ASP A 94 -11.81 14.25 11.67
C ASP A 94 -10.35 14.16 11.22
N LYS A 95 -9.42 14.06 12.16
CA LYS A 95 -7.99 13.89 11.88
C LYS A 95 -7.70 12.58 11.16
N LEU A 96 -8.33 11.49 11.56
CA LEU A 96 -8.22 10.19 10.88
C LEU A 96 -8.81 10.23 9.48
N LYS A 97 -9.91 10.96 9.24
CA LYS A 97 -10.47 11.17 7.90
C LYS A 97 -9.45 11.84 6.96
N PHE A 98 -8.84 12.94 7.38
CA PHE A 98 -7.80 13.62 6.59
C PHE A 98 -6.58 12.71 6.33
N PHE A 99 -6.17 11.94 7.33
CA PHE A 99 -5.07 11.00 7.21
C PHE A 99 -5.32 9.91 6.16
N ASN A 100 -6.56 9.44 6.06
CA ASN A 100 -6.98 8.35 5.18
C ASN A 100 -7.46 8.83 3.79
N MET A 101 -7.67 10.13 3.61
CA MET A 101 -8.22 10.70 2.37
C MET A 101 -7.49 10.23 1.09
N PRO A 102 -6.15 10.16 1.03
CA PRO A 102 -5.46 9.70 -0.18
C PRO A 102 -5.84 8.29 -0.62
N PHE A 103 -6.16 7.41 0.32
CA PHE A 103 -6.61 6.05 0.01
C PHE A 103 -8.09 6.03 -0.39
N VAL A 104 -8.93 6.80 0.28
CA VAL A 104 -10.36 6.93 -0.04
C VAL A 104 -10.53 7.43 -1.47
N ASP A 105 -9.79 8.47 -1.88
CA ASP A 105 -9.80 8.99 -3.25
C ASP A 105 -9.49 7.89 -4.29
N LYS A 106 -8.50 7.01 -4.01
CA LYS A 106 -8.16 5.91 -4.91
C LYS A 106 -9.22 4.83 -4.96
N LEU A 107 -9.85 4.57 -3.83
CA LEU A 107 -10.97 3.64 -3.76
C LEU A 107 -12.17 4.15 -4.56
N GLU A 108 -12.51 5.44 -4.42
CA GLU A 108 -13.59 6.08 -5.18
C GLU A 108 -13.30 6.12 -6.68
N GLU A 109 -12.07 6.43 -7.09
CA GLU A 109 -11.63 6.40 -8.49
C GLU A 109 -11.86 5.00 -9.11
N LEU A 110 -11.47 3.94 -8.39
CA LEU A 110 -11.62 2.56 -8.86
C LEU A 110 -13.08 2.09 -8.86
N LEU A 111 -13.89 2.53 -7.92
CA LEU A 111 -15.29 2.12 -7.80
C LEU A 111 -16.24 3.03 -8.60
N GLY A 112 -15.78 4.23 -8.98
CA GLY A 112 -16.57 5.24 -9.70
C GLY A 112 -17.72 5.82 -8.86
N SER A 113 -17.67 5.71 -7.52
CA SER A 113 -18.72 6.20 -6.63
C SER A 113 -18.27 6.21 -5.17
N GLU A 114 -18.42 7.37 -4.51
CA GLU A 114 -18.25 7.55 -3.08
C GLU A 114 -19.13 6.56 -2.28
N LYS A 115 -20.41 6.45 -2.62
CA LYS A 115 -21.33 5.52 -1.94
C LYS A 115 -20.89 4.06 -1.98
N ARG A 116 -20.19 3.65 -3.04
CA ARG A 116 -19.63 2.28 -3.11
C ARG A 116 -18.43 2.11 -2.22
N ALA A 117 -17.57 3.14 -2.10
CA ALA A 117 -16.45 3.15 -1.18
C ALA A 117 -16.94 3.13 0.27
N GLU A 118 -17.89 3.98 0.64
CA GLU A 118 -18.54 4.00 1.94
C GLU A 118 -19.12 2.62 2.31
N LYS A 119 -19.86 2.01 1.38
CA LYS A 119 -20.46 0.68 1.58
C LYS A 119 -19.40 -0.38 1.90
N LEU A 120 -18.25 -0.39 1.22
CA LEU A 120 -17.18 -1.34 1.52
C LEU A 120 -16.60 -1.11 2.93
N SER A 121 -16.54 0.13 3.39
CA SER A 121 -16.12 0.49 4.75
C SER A 121 -17.15 0.02 5.80
N GLU A 122 -18.45 0.26 5.56
CA GLU A 122 -19.55 -0.19 6.42
C GLU A 122 -19.59 -1.72 6.54
N GLU A 123 -19.37 -2.43 5.42
CA GLU A 123 -19.29 -3.90 5.37
C GLU A 123 -17.96 -4.44 5.94
N LYS A 124 -17.09 -3.56 6.45
CA LYS A 124 -15.74 -3.90 6.96
C LYS A 124 -14.86 -4.62 5.93
N ARG A 125 -15.08 -4.31 4.64
CA ARG A 125 -14.25 -4.82 3.53
C ARG A 125 -13.01 -3.98 3.30
N VAL A 126 -13.00 -2.79 3.86
CA VAL A 126 -11.86 -1.87 3.86
C VAL A 126 -11.74 -1.27 5.25
N SER A 127 -10.57 -1.30 5.81
CA SER A 127 -10.22 -0.66 7.07
C SER A 127 -8.95 0.16 6.92
N MET A 128 -8.87 1.28 7.65
CA MET A 128 -7.78 2.24 7.55
C MET A 128 -7.36 2.67 8.94
N PHE A 129 -6.07 2.54 9.27
CA PHE A 129 -5.54 2.99 10.55
C PHE A 129 -4.03 3.20 10.53
N PRO A 130 -3.49 3.99 11.47
CA PRO A 130 -2.06 4.14 11.64
C PRO A 130 -1.38 2.82 12.00
N VAL A 131 -0.17 2.60 11.50
CA VAL A 131 0.59 1.35 11.72
C VAL A 131 0.80 1.01 13.20
N ASN A 132 0.81 2.01 14.07
CA ASN A 132 0.97 1.81 15.53
C ASN A 132 -0.17 0.98 16.16
N PHE A 133 -1.35 0.95 15.54
CA PHE A 133 -2.50 0.15 15.99
C PHE A 133 -2.42 -1.31 15.54
N ALA A 134 -1.45 -1.67 14.70
CA ALA A 134 -1.27 -3.02 14.20
C ALA A 134 -0.86 -4.06 15.27
N ARG A 135 -0.48 -3.62 16.46
CA ARG A 135 0.03 -4.50 17.53
C ARG A 135 -1.06 -5.43 18.08
N GLY A 136 -0.69 -6.69 18.33
CA GLY A 136 -1.59 -7.67 18.96
C GLY A 136 -2.61 -8.33 18.02
N MET A 137 -2.66 -7.96 16.75
CA MET A 137 -3.58 -8.53 15.76
C MET A 137 -2.89 -9.64 14.96
N ASN A 138 -3.64 -10.65 14.54
CA ASN A 138 -3.24 -11.63 13.55
C ASN A 138 -4.13 -11.46 12.31
N TRP A 139 -3.52 -11.38 11.13
CA TRP A 139 -4.21 -11.07 9.90
C TRP A 139 -4.13 -12.26 8.93
N SER A 140 -5.18 -13.05 8.86
CA SER A 140 -5.30 -14.15 7.91
C SER A 140 -6.29 -13.79 6.81
N GLY A 141 -5.97 -14.13 5.56
CA GLY A 141 -6.84 -13.88 4.42
C GLY A 141 -7.11 -12.41 4.13
N LYS A 142 -6.14 -11.53 4.36
CA LYS A 142 -6.27 -10.08 4.18
C LYS A 142 -5.26 -9.55 3.17
N CYS A 143 -5.62 -8.47 2.47
CA CYS A 143 -4.67 -7.66 1.72
C CYS A 143 -4.22 -6.48 2.59
N ILE A 144 -2.95 -6.43 2.94
CA ILE A 144 -2.36 -5.36 3.73
C ILE A 144 -1.65 -4.40 2.77
N ILE A 145 -1.94 -3.10 2.85
CA ILE A 145 -1.25 -2.06 2.11
C ILE A 145 -0.59 -1.15 3.14
N LEU A 146 0.73 -1.19 3.24
CA LEU A 146 1.51 -0.23 4.03
C LEU A 146 2.00 0.87 3.11
N ASP A 147 1.37 2.04 3.18
CA ASP A 147 1.68 3.18 2.33
C ASP A 147 2.64 4.17 3.01
N GLU A 148 3.36 4.95 2.20
CA GLU A 148 4.38 5.92 2.64
C GLU A 148 5.46 5.25 3.53
N ALA A 149 5.84 4.01 3.20
CA ALA A 149 6.73 3.20 4.03
C ALA A 149 8.17 3.72 4.09
N GLN A 150 8.57 4.71 3.26
CA GLN A 150 9.83 5.44 3.43
C GLN A 150 9.90 6.14 4.79
N ASN A 151 8.72 6.46 5.37
CA ASN A 151 8.59 7.09 6.68
C ASN A 151 8.41 6.06 7.81
N SER A 152 8.44 4.77 7.52
CA SER A 152 8.31 3.71 8.52
C SER A 152 9.67 3.27 9.04
N THR A 153 9.73 3.03 10.33
CA THR A 153 10.88 2.39 10.97
C THR A 153 10.95 0.89 10.64
N ILE A 154 12.13 0.29 10.77
CA ILE A 154 12.30 -1.17 10.66
C ILE A 154 11.30 -1.89 11.61
N LYS A 155 11.14 -1.38 12.82
CA LYS A 155 10.24 -1.96 13.83
C LYS A 155 8.77 -1.95 13.38
N GLU A 156 8.32 -0.90 12.74
CA GLU A 156 6.95 -0.80 12.21
C GLU A 156 6.74 -1.78 11.05
N ILE A 157 7.66 -1.83 10.08
CA ILE A 157 7.57 -2.79 8.96
C ILE A 157 7.62 -4.22 9.50
N THR A 158 8.55 -4.54 10.41
CA THR A 158 8.62 -5.86 11.06
C THR A 158 7.32 -6.20 11.78
N THR A 159 6.70 -5.22 12.46
CA THR A 159 5.40 -5.42 13.12
C THR A 159 4.33 -5.81 12.11
N VAL A 160 4.24 -5.15 10.97
CA VAL A 160 3.29 -5.49 9.89
C VAL A 160 3.56 -6.90 9.37
N LEU A 161 4.79 -7.19 8.97
CA LEU A 161 5.16 -8.48 8.37
C LEU A 161 4.92 -9.66 9.33
N THR A 162 5.21 -9.50 10.61
CA THR A 162 5.02 -10.56 11.63
C THR A 162 3.56 -10.74 12.04
N ARG A 163 2.62 -9.91 11.58
CA ARG A 163 1.18 -10.06 11.79
C ARG A 163 0.47 -10.78 10.64
N MET A 164 1.16 -10.96 9.53
CA MET A 164 0.60 -11.68 8.39
C MET A 164 0.29 -13.12 8.77
N GLY A 165 -0.97 -13.50 8.58
CA GLY A 165 -1.43 -14.87 8.72
C GLY A 165 -1.55 -15.58 7.37
N LYS A 166 -2.00 -16.83 7.38
CA LYS A 166 -2.20 -17.63 6.18
C LYS A 166 -3.12 -16.94 5.17
N GLY A 167 -2.79 -17.02 3.89
CA GLY A 167 -3.59 -16.47 2.80
C GLY A 167 -3.60 -14.95 2.73
N SER A 168 -2.74 -14.25 3.48
CA SER A 168 -2.61 -12.80 3.38
C SER A 168 -1.58 -12.38 2.36
N LYS A 169 -1.79 -11.20 1.76
CA LYS A 169 -0.84 -10.53 0.88
C LYS A 169 -0.50 -9.15 1.42
N CYS A 170 0.73 -8.71 1.23
CA CYS A 170 1.18 -7.41 1.70
C CYS A 170 1.88 -6.62 0.59
N PHE A 171 1.44 -5.38 0.39
CA PHE A 171 2.09 -4.40 -0.47
C PHE A 171 2.70 -3.30 0.39
N ILE A 172 4.02 -3.13 0.32
CA ILE A 172 4.76 -2.13 1.08
C ILE A 172 5.24 -1.07 0.09
N LEU A 173 4.64 0.11 0.13
CA LEU A 173 4.79 1.15 -0.88
C LEU A 173 5.67 2.27 -0.36
N ALA A 174 6.69 2.65 -1.12
CA ALA A 174 7.59 3.72 -0.74
C ALA A 174 8.01 4.60 -1.94
N ASP A 175 8.27 5.86 -1.63
CA ASP A 175 9.08 6.76 -2.42
C ASP A 175 10.35 7.12 -1.62
N PRO A 176 11.47 6.43 -1.84
CA PRO A 176 12.68 6.66 -1.06
C PRO A 176 13.26 8.08 -1.17
N MET A 177 12.83 8.85 -2.18
CA MET A 177 13.25 10.25 -2.38
C MET A 177 12.45 11.23 -1.54
N GLN A 178 11.25 10.82 -1.04
CA GLN A 178 10.35 11.63 -0.22
C GLN A 178 10.35 11.13 1.23
N THR A 179 11.46 11.29 1.93
CA THR A 179 11.52 10.91 3.35
C THR A 179 11.45 12.13 4.24
N ASP A 180 10.47 12.16 5.15
CA ASP A 180 10.31 13.19 6.18
C ASP A 180 11.15 12.91 7.44
N ILE A 181 11.84 11.78 7.48
CA ILE A 181 12.63 11.36 8.63
C ILE A 181 14.02 12.01 8.58
N ARG A 182 14.36 12.80 9.60
CA ARG A 182 15.65 13.52 9.71
C ARG A 182 16.86 12.60 9.74
N HIS A 183 17.92 13.01 9.13
CA HIS A 183 19.34 12.62 9.01
C HIS A 183 19.79 11.19 9.40
N GLU A 184 19.33 10.60 10.48
CA GLU A 184 19.66 9.21 10.86
C GLU A 184 18.89 8.17 10.06
N ALA A 185 17.84 8.57 9.40
CA ALA A 185 16.95 7.73 8.62
C ALA A 185 17.19 7.80 7.10
N LYS A 186 18.28 8.38 6.62
CA LYS A 186 18.69 8.26 5.19
C LYS A 186 18.72 6.80 4.67
N HIS A 187 18.51 5.86 5.60
CA HIS A 187 18.31 4.45 5.31
C HIS A 187 17.04 3.99 6.04
N GLY A 188 15.89 4.60 5.71
CA GLY A 188 14.60 4.26 6.30
C GLY A 188 14.36 2.75 6.34
N GLY A 189 13.49 2.32 7.23
CA GLY A 189 13.21 0.91 7.42
C GLY A 189 12.91 0.18 6.12
N PHE A 190 12.22 0.85 5.18
CA PHE A 190 11.87 0.29 3.88
C PHE A 190 13.10 -0.13 3.05
N VAL A 191 14.08 0.77 2.85
CA VAL A 191 15.27 0.48 2.01
C VAL A 191 16.07 -0.68 2.57
N LYS A 192 16.26 -0.72 3.89
CA LYS A 192 16.95 -1.83 4.55
C LYS A 192 16.20 -3.14 4.40
N MET A 193 14.89 -3.12 4.62
CA MET A 193 14.05 -4.34 4.55
C MET A 193 13.95 -4.85 3.11
N SER A 194 13.71 -3.99 2.11
CA SER A 194 13.66 -4.40 0.71
C SER A 194 14.97 -5.03 0.25
N LYS A 195 16.11 -4.52 0.74
CA LYS A 195 17.44 -5.10 0.45
C LYS A 195 17.63 -6.47 1.11
N VAL A 196 17.17 -6.65 2.35
CA VAL A 196 17.24 -7.96 3.03
C VAL A 196 16.44 -9.01 2.27
N PHE A 197 15.29 -8.63 1.72
CA PHE A 197 14.40 -9.53 0.98
C PHE A 197 14.59 -9.44 -0.55
N SER A 198 15.85 -9.36 -1.03
CA SER A 198 16.16 -9.28 -2.46
C SER A 198 16.91 -10.50 -2.99
N ASP A 199 17.03 -11.56 -2.21
CA ASP A 199 17.72 -12.81 -2.55
C ASP A 199 16.76 -13.85 -3.17
N GLU A 200 17.33 -14.94 -3.68
CA GLU A 200 16.57 -16.03 -4.29
C GLU A 200 15.65 -16.74 -3.29
N GLU A 201 16.10 -16.90 -2.04
CA GLU A 201 15.29 -17.50 -0.98
C GLU A 201 14.01 -16.70 -0.74
N SER A 202 14.09 -15.38 -0.77
CA SER A 202 12.93 -14.49 -0.66
C SER A 202 11.94 -14.70 -1.81
N LEU A 203 12.42 -14.84 -3.04
CA LEU A 203 11.57 -15.15 -4.20
C LEU A 203 10.86 -16.49 -4.07
N GLU A 204 11.55 -17.53 -3.58
CA GLU A 204 10.95 -18.85 -3.31
C GLU A 204 9.83 -18.77 -2.26
N HIS A 205 9.90 -17.80 -1.36
CA HIS A 205 8.87 -17.52 -0.35
C HIS A 205 7.82 -16.50 -0.80
N GLY A 206 7.80 -16.13 -2.09
CA GLY A 206 6.83 -15.21 -2.66
C GLY A 206 7.03 -13.75 -2.23
N VAL A 207 8.26 -13.36 -1.92
CA VAL A 207 8.62 -11.97 -1.59
C VAL A 207 9.32 -11.35 -2.78
N TYR A 208 8.76 -10.25 -3.29
CA TYR A 208 9.23 -9.58 -4.50
C TYR A 208 9.58 -8.12 -4.22
N ASN A 209 10.55 -7.60 -4.98
CA ASN A 209 10.81 -6.17 -5.11
C ASN A 209 10.36 -5.72 -6.49
N PHE A 210 9.58 -4.65 -6.57
CA PHE A 210 9.09 -4.06 -7.80
C PHE A 210 9.37 -2.57 -7.84
N GLU A 211 9.92 -2.08 -8.95
CA GLU A 211 10.33 -0.69 -9.10
C GLU A 211 9.60 -0.02 -10.26
N PHE A 212 8.99 1.12 -9.95
CA PHE A 212 8.54 2.10 -10.93
C PHE A 212 9.60 3.20 -11.05
N THR A 213 9.79 3.70 -12.26
CA THR A 213 10.75 4.74 -12.59
C THR A 213 10.07 6.08 -12.88
N HIS A 214 10.85 7.10 -13.19
CA HIS A 214 10.32 8.40 -13.64
C HIS A 214 9.49 8.32 -14.92
N GLU A 215 9.75 7.32 -15.77
CA GLU A 215 8.99 7.08 -17.00
C GLU A 215 7.56 6.62 -16.72
N ASP A 216 7.34 6.02 -15.54
CA ASP A 216 6.04 5.51 -15.10
C ASP A 216 5.16 6.57 -14.41
N ILE A 217 5.61 7.82 -14.32
CA ILE A 217 4.86 8.90 -13.69
C ILE A 217 3.61 9.23 -14.52
N MET A 218 2.43 9.04 -13.95
CA MET A 218 1.12 9.28 -14.54
C MET A 218 0.65 10.73 -14.29
N ARG A 219 1.50 11.71 -14.57
CA ARG A 219 1.23 13.14 -14.38
C ARG A 219 1.43 13.88 -15.68
N SER A 220 0.96 15.16 -15.73
CA SER A 220 1.20 16.03 -16.87
C SER A 220 2.69 16.18 -17.15
N GLU A 221 3.05 16.49 -18.41
CA GLU A 221 4.43 16.72 -18.82
C GLU A 221 5.11 17.83 -17.99
N LEU A 222 4.35 18.85 -17.60
CA LEU A 222 4.84 19.90 -16.69
C LEU A 222 5.27 19.31 -15.34
N VAL A 223 4.44 18.47 -14.73
CA VAL A 223 4.75 17.87 -13.41
C VAL A 223 5.93 16.89 -13.51
N LYS A 224 6.01 16.11 -14.58
CA LYS A 224 7.18 15.27 -14.88
C LYS A 224 8.47 16.09 -14.98
N PHE A 225 8.41 17.19 -15.70
CA PHE A 225 9.54 18.12 -15.84
C PHE A 225 9.96 18.71 -14.49
N LEU A 226 9.01 19.17 -13.66
CA LEU A 226 9.29 19.73 -12.34
C LEU A 226 9.96 18.70 -11.43
N ILE A 227 9.40 17.49 -11.33
CA ILE A 227 9.98 16.40 -10.54
C ILE A 227 11.40 16.06 -11.02
N GLY A 228 11.61 15.97 -12.33
CA GLY A 228 12.93 15.71 -12.91
C GLY A 228 13.96 16.80 -12.60
N LYS A 229 13.54 18.06 -12.53
CA LYS A 229 14.42 19.20 -12.17
C LYS A 229 14.78 19.18 -10.68
N LEU A 230 13.79 18.98 -9.81
CA LEU A 230 14.00 18.95 -8.36
C LEU A 230 14.95 17.82 -7.97
N ASN A 231 14.77 16.62 -8.53
CA ASN A 231 15.65 15.49 -8.27
C ASN A 231 17.10 15.71 -8.71
N LYS A 232 17.31 16.40 -9.87
CA LYS A 232 18.66 16.75 -10.36
C LYS A 232 19.36 17.81 -9.52
N SER A 233 18.60 18.66 -8.85
CA SER A 233 19.12 19.72 -7.98
C SER A 233 19.40 19.28 -6.55
N GLY A 234 19.02 18.05 -6.19
CA GLY A 234 19.19 17.51 -4.83
C GLY A 234 18.28 18.17 -3.78
N LEU A 235 17.20 18.80 -4.23
CA LEU A 235 16.16 19.42 -3.42
C LEU A 235 15.01 18.44 -3.16
#